data_7d1b16002545c0bf488af323e2a7c740
#
_entry.id   7d1b16002545c0bf488af323e2a7c740
#
_cell.length_a   1.000
_cell.length_b   1.000
_cell.length_c   1.000
_cell.angle_alpha   90.00
_cell.angle_beta   90.00
_cell.angle_gamma   90.00
#
_symmetry.space_group_name_H-M   'P 1'
#
loop_
_entity.id
_entity.type
_entity.pdbx_description
1 polymer ?
#
loop_
_entity_poly.entity_id
_entity_poly.type
_entity_poly.pdbx_seq_one_letter_code
_entity_poly.pdbx_strand_id
1 'polypeptide(L)'
;NELHGTDGNYWSSSIANAYKSASSFYFYANNADLSNGDRYLGYSVRPVAMAIEDNTTTINGHKFIDLGLPSGTLWAETNIGATSAIDYGDYFAWGETSTKKDFSPETYKYGTGFNMTKYNTKDGLTTLEASDDAATANWGSPCRIPTYDEFKELLLPDNCTWEEKVYKIGDDSFGKRYIKDGYTVVYKVTSKKNGNSIYFPASSKTFPGEKGYYMSSSLVQEFIKDAYILLLDYPEPSCTSSLRFWAQSIRPVARKKK
;
A
#
# COMPACT_ATOMS: atom_id res chain seq x y z
N ASN A 1 -41.77 16.53 27.23
CA ASN A 1 -40.40 16.38 27.73
C ASN A 1 -40.06 17.54 28.65
N GLU A 2 -40.31 17.37 29.94
CA GLU A 2 -40.30 18.46 30.92
C GLU A 2 -39.02 18.52 31.76
N LEU A 3 -37.93 17.88 31.31
CA LEU A 3 -36.69 17.78 32.10
C LEU A 3 -35.51 18.47 31.43
N HIS A 4 -35.76 19.59 30.72
CA HIS A 4 -34.69 20.39 30.14
C HIS A 4 -33.77 20.98 31.22
N GLY A 5 -32.51 20.52 31.25
CA GLY A 5 -31.44 21.10 32.06
C GLY A 5 -31.14 20.37 33.38
N THR A 6 -31.85 19.30 33.72
CA THR A 6 -31.64 18.53 34.95
C THR A 6 -31.01 17.16 34.73
N ASP A 7 -31.20 16.58 33.56
CA ASP A 7 -30.69 15.28 33.19
C ASP A 7 -30.37 15.17 31.68
N GLY A 8 -29.63 14.15 31.32
CA GLY A 8 -29.28 13.90 29.94
C GLY A 8 -29.19 12.41 29.64
N ASN A 9 -29.65 12.06 28.44
CA ASN A 9 -29.54 10.72 27.90
C ASN A 9 -28.82 10.76 26.54
N TYR A 10 -27.82 9.89 26.36
CA TYR A 10 -27.05 9.76 25.15
C TYR A 10 -27.03 8.32 24.67
N TRP A 11 -27.29 8.11 23.36
CA TRP A 11 -27.20 6.79 22.76
C TRP A 11 -25.76 6.31 22.66
N SER A 12 -25.56 5.02 22.94
CA SER A 12 -24.39 4.26 22.43
C SER A 12 -24.76 3.56 21.11
N SER A 13 -23.74 3.07 20.42
CA SER A 13 -23.92 2.25 19.20
C SER A 13 -24.32 0.80 19.50
N SER A 14 -24.40 0.40 20.76
CA SER A 14 -24.62 -0.98 21.17
C SER A 14 -26.11 -1.30 21.36
N ILE A 15 -26.54 -2.46 20.82
CA ILE A 15 -27.86 -3.01 21.06
C ILE A 15 -27.89 -3.61 22.48
N ALA A 16 -28.92 -3.27 23.27
CA ALA A 16 -29.16 -3.91 24.53
C ALA A 16 -30.02 -5.18 24.39
N ASN A 17 -30.09 -5.97 25.44
CA ASN A 17 -30.85 -7.21 25.44
C ASN A 17 -32.32 -6.99 24.98
N ALA A 18 -32.81 -7.93 24.16
CA ALA A 18 -34.18 -8.02 23.64
C ALA A 18 -34.57 -7.16 22.43
N TYR A 19 -33.66 -6.78 21.56
CA TYR A 19 -33.91 -6.16 20.21
C TYR A 19 -34.74 -4.86 20.21
N LYS A 20 -35.44 -4.53 21.28
CA LYS A 20 -36.25 -3.30 21.44
C LYS A 20 -35.49 -2.14 22.03
N SER A 21 -34.38 -2.41 22.72
CA SER A 21 -33.60 -1.42 23.47
C SER A 21 -32.21 -1.25 22.92
N ALA A 22 -31.61 -0.10 23.15
CA ALA A 22 -30.19 0.18 22.92
C ALA A 22 -29.57 0.68 24.23
N SER A 23 -28.27 0.46 24.38
CA SER A 23 -27.54 0.97 25.53
C SER A 23 -27.40 2.49 25.44
N SER A 24 -27.53 3.15 26.58
CA SER A 24 -27.45 4.60 26.70
C SER A 24 -26.61 5.01 27.90
N PHE A 25 -26.08 6.20 27.85
CA PHE A 25 -25.45 6.89 28.96
C PHE A 25 -26.46 7.89 29.51
N TYR A 26 -26.74 7.79 30.78
CA TYR A 26 -27.71 8.63 31.50
C TYR A 26 -27.00 9.36 32.63
N PHE A 27 -27.33 10.64 32.82
CA PHE A 27 -26.87 11.41 33.96
C PHE A 27 -27.95 12.38 34.45
N TYR A 28 -28.00 12.61 35.77
CA TYR A 28 -28.82 13.64 36.40
C TYR A 28 -28.15 14.12 37.67
N ALA A 29 -28.31 15.41 37.98
CA ALA A 29 -27.69 16.06 39.14
C ALA A 29 -26.19 15.65 39.31
N ASN A 30 -25.89 14.87 40.33
CA ASN A 30 -24.54 14.43 40.68
C ASN A 30 -24.27 12.96 40.34
N ASN A 31 -25.12 12.33 39.53
CA ASN A 31 -25.03 10.90 39.22
C ASN A 31 -24.95 10.66 37.70
N ALA A 32 -24.19 9.63 37.32
CA ALA A 32 -24.09 9.19 35.92
C ALA A 32 -23.96 7.67 35.86
N ASP A 33 -24.67 7.02 34.95
CA ASP A 33 -24.68 5.58 34.84
C ASP A 33 -24.97 5.11 33.39
N LEU A 34 -24.72 3.83 33.14
CA LEU A 34 -25.12 3.15 31.92
C LEU A 34 -26.54 2.59 32.12
N SER A 35 -27.38 2.81 31.13
CA SER A 35 -28.77 2.37 31.13
C SER A 35 -29.16 1.80 29.78
N ASN A 36 -30.38 1.33 29.65
CA ASN A 36 -30.96 0.88 28.40
C ASN A 36 -32.24 1.66 28.14
N GLY A 37 -32.35 2.21 26.94
CA GLY A 37 -33.55 2.94 26.51
C GLY A 37 -34.22 2.25 25.32
N ASP A 38 -35.52 2.40 25.22
CA ASP A 38 -36.27 1.93 24.05
C ASP A 38 -35.83 2.69 22.82
N ARG A 39 -35.57 1.98 21.73
CA ARG A 39 -34.95 2.52 20.50
C ARG A 39 -35.74 3.63 19.81
N TYR A 40 -37.00 3.77 20.10
CA TYR A 40 -37.86 4.88 19.61
C TYR A 40 -37.70 6.18 20.39
N LEU A 41 -37.01 6.17 21.54
CA LEU A 41 -36.78 7.37 22.33
C LEU A 41 -35.77 8.29 21.61
N GLY A 42 -36.03 9.59 21.65
CA GLY A 42 -35.21 10.61 21.04
C GLY A 42 -34.05 11.05 21.94
N TYR A 43 -33.07 10.19 22.18
CA TYR A 43 -31.88 10.56 22.94
C TYR A 43 -30.87 11.29 22.10
N SER A 44 -30.07 12.12 22.74
CA SER A 44 -28.97 12.83 22.08
C SER A 44 -27.88 11.87 21.62
N VAL A 45 -27.14 12.25 20.58
CA VAL A 45 -25.95 11.54 20.10
C VAL A 45 -24.77 12.47 20.24
N ARG A 46 -23.76 12.03 20.96
CA ARG A 46 -22.43 12.65 20.93
C ARG A 46 -21.51 11.78 20.11
N PRO A 47 -21.17 12.20 18.90
CA PRO A 47 -20.27 11.42 18.08
C PRO A 47 -18.89 11.35 18.72
N VAL A 48 -18.27 10.18 18.66
CA VAL A 48 -16.88 9.96 19.02
C VAL A 48 -16.12 9.63 17.75
N ALA A 49 -14.93 10.17 17.60
CA ALA A 49 -13.97 9.74 16.62
C ALA A 49 -12.84 9.01 17.34
N MET A 50 -12.40 7.90 16.81
CA MET A 50 -11.10 7.38 17.22
C MET A 50 -10.05 8.40 16.79
N ALA A 51 -9.10 8.71 17.68
CA ALA A 51 -7.90 9.43 17.25
C ALA A 51 -7.28 8.58 16.11
N ILE A 52 -7.33 9.13 14.91
CA ILE A 52 -6.53 8.57 13.82
C ILE A 52 -5.11 8.95 14.21
N GLU A 53 -4.35 8.00 14.77
CA GLU A 53 -2.90 8.18 14.82
C GLU A 53 -2.47 8.42 13.37
N ASP A 54 -1.87 9.56 13.11
CA ASP A 54 -1.28 9.83 11.81
C ASP A 54 -0.02 8.95 11.68
N ASN A 55 -0.26 7.69 11.29
CA ASN A 55 0.78 6.70 11.04
C ASN A 55 1.51 6.97 9.72
N THR A 56 1.49 8.22 9.27
CA THR A 56 2.23 8.67 8.10
C THR A 56 3.48 9.43 8.51
N THR A 57 4.51 9.32 7.69
CA THR A 57 5.78 10.01 7.86
C THR A 57 6.22 10.58 6.52
N THR A 58 6.68 11.82 6.49
CA THR A 58 7.28 12.41 5.29
C THR A 58 8.79 12.21 5.31
N ILE A 59 9.33 11.59 4.26
CA ILE A 59 10.77 11.37 4.07
C ILE A 59 11.14 11.94 2.69
N ASN A 60 12.07 12.88 2.66
CA ASN A 60 12.53 13.55 1.45
C ASN A 60 11.38 14.13 0.59
N GLY A 61 10.32 14.64 1.22
CA GLY A 61 9.14 15.19 0.53
C GLY A 61 8.09 14.17 0.09
N HIS A 62 8.31 12.88 0.34
CA HIS A 62 7.39 11.79 -0.01
C HIS A 62 6.71 11.22 1.23
N LYS A 63 5.41 10.93 1.13
CA LYS A 63 4.61 10.37 2.21
C LYS A 63 4.77 8.86 2.28
N PHE A 64 5.02 8.37 3.49
CA PHE A 64 5.12 6.95 3.82
C PHE A 64 4.10 6.56 4.88
N ILE A 65 3.60 5.35 4.80
CA ILE A 65 2.57 4.78 5.66
C ILE A 65 3.20 3.63 6.45
N ASP A 66 3.03 3.68 7.77
CA ASP A 66 3.40 2.59 8.67
C ASP A 66 2.26 1.57 8.72
N LEU A 67 2.50 0.38 8.20
CA LEU A 67 1.55 -0.74 8.28
C LEU A 67 1.70 -1.54 9.58
N GLY A 68 2.62 -1.16 10.47
CA GLY A 68 2.88 -1.88 11.73
C GLY A 68 3.39 -3.31 11.52
N LEU A 69 4.03 -3.59 10.38
CA LEU A 69 4.54 -4.91 10.05
C LEU A 69 5.83 -5.25 10.82
N PRO A 70 6.12 -6.53 11.04
CA PRO A 70 7.28 -6.98 11.82
C PRO A 70 8.63 -6.42 11.36
N SER A 71 8.83 -6.21 10.06
CA SER A 71 10.05 -5.59 9.50
C SER A 71 10.26 -4.14 9.94
N GLY A 72 9.19 -3.44 10.35
CA GLY A 72 9.20 -2.00 10.59
C GLY A 72 9.34 -1.18 9.31
N THR A 73 9.08 -1.78 8.15
CA THR A 73 9.15 -1.12 6.84
C THR A 73 7.99 -0.14 6.68
N LEU A 74 8.34 1.09 6.32
CA LEU A 74 7.41 2.12 5.90
C LEU A 74 7.22 2.03 4.39
N TRP A 75 5.97 2.06 3.92
CA TRP A 75 5.62 1.94 2.51
C TRP A 75 5.23 3.30 1.94
N ALA A 76 5.83 3.69 0.84
CA ALA A 76 5.45 4.94 0.16
C ALA A 76 3.98 4.92 -0.27
N GLU A 77 3.31 6.07 -0.20
CA GLU A 77 1.95 6.24 -0.67
C GLU A 77 1.84 6.09 -2.20
N THR A 78 2.87 6.54 -2.93
CA THR A 78 2.89 6.58 -4.39
C THR A 78 4.02 5.75 -4.99
N ASN A 79 3.91 5.38 -6.27
CA ASN A 79 5.02 4.87 -7.07
C ASN A 79 6.00 6.00 -7.42
N ILE A 80 7.23 5.67 -7.84
CA ILE A 80 8.16 6.66 -8.41
C ILE A 80 7.52 7.28 -9.68
N GLY A 81 7.57 8.61 -9.79
CA GLY A 81 6.98 9.37 -10.90
C GLY A 81 5.46 9.52 -10.84
N ALA A 82 4.80 8.93 -9.84
CA ALA A 82 3.36 9.05 -9.66
C ALA A 82 2.98 10.31 -8.86
N THR A 83 1.82 10.90 -9.20
CA THR A 83 1.25 12.08 -8.53
C THR A 83 0.13 11.74 -7.55
N SER A 84 -0.35 10.50 -7.57
CA SER A 84 -1.38 9.99 -6.64
C SER A 84 -1.12 8.52 -6.30
N ALA A 85 -1.79 8.02 -5.25
CA ALA A 85 -1.64 6.65 -4.76
C ALA A 85 -2.00 5.56 -5.80
N ILE A 86 -2.78 5.91 -6.82
CA ILE A 86 -3.25 4.99 -7.86
C ILE A 86 -2.73 5.34 -9.26
N ASP A 87 -1.86 6.35 -9.37
CA ASP A 87 -1.13 6.61 -10.61
C ASP A 87 -0.02 5.57 -10.79
N TYR A 88 0.19 5.13 -12.03
CA TYR A 88 1.18 4.08 -12.35
C TYR A 88 2.61 4.55 -12.15
N GLY A 89 2.87 5.87 -12.35
CA GLY A 89 4.21 6.45 -12.30
C GLY A 89 5.10 5.99 -13.45
N ASP A 90 6.38 5.97 -13.18
CA ASP A 90 7.42 5.62 -14.15
C ASP A 90 7.78 4.13 -14.09
N TYR A 91 8.39 3.64 -15.18
CA TYR A 91 8.84 2.26 -15.30
C TYR A 91 10.36 2.19 -15.40
N PHE A 92 10.92 1.16 -14.76
CA PHE A 92 12.36 0.93 -14.70
C PHE A 92 12.70 -0.52 -15.05
N ALA A 93 13.89 -0.76 -15.61
CA ALA A 93 14.50 -2.06 -15.62
C ALA A 93 15.26 -2.29 -14.31
N TRP A 94 15.40 -3.53 -13.87
CA TRP A 94 16.03 -3.86 -12.59
C TRP A 94 17.49 -3.40 -12.52
N GLY A 95 17.84 -2.59 -11.51
CA GLY A 95 19.16 -2.01 -11.34
C GLY A 95 19.45 -0.81 -12.25
N GLU A 96 18.48 -0.31 -12.99
CA GLU A 96 18.57 0.95 -13.73
C GLU A 96 17.84 2.07 -12.96
N THR A 97 18.47 3.23 -12.86
CA THR A 97 18.00 4.35 -12.03
C THR A 97 17.24 5.41 -12.80
N SER A 98 17.16 5.27 -14.13
CA SER A 98 16.46 6.17 -15.04
C SER A 98 15.47 5.40 -15.90
N THR A 99 14.39 6.07 -16.29
CA THR A 99 13.43 5.51 -17.24
C THR A 99 13.98 5.48 -18.65
N LYS A 100 13.42 4.62 -19.51
CA LYS A 100 13.76 4.54 -20.92
C LYS A 100 12.55 4.15 -21.78
N LYS A 101 12.66 4.31 -23.08
CA LYS A 101 11.58 3.97 -24.02
C LYS A 101 11.57 2.48 -24.37
N ASP A 102 12.75 1.90 -24.52
CA ASP A 102 12.95 0.51 -24.91
C ASP A 102 13.45 -0.33 -23.74
N PHE A 103 12.69 -1.36 -23.39
CA PHE A 103 12.96 -2.31 -22.31
C PHE A 103 13.25 -3.70 -22.93
N SER A 104 14.28 -3.75 -23.76
CA SER A 104 14.75 -4.97 -24.44
C SER A 104 16.07 -5.47 -23.85
N PRO A 105 16.46 -6.73 -24.11
CA PRO A 105 17.76 -7.26 -23.70
C PRO A 105 18.93 -6.42 -24.21
N GLU A 106 18.80 -5.87 -25.41
CA GLU A 106 19.85 -5.11 -26.11
C GLU A 106 20.11 -3.74 -25.45
N THR A 107 19.10 -3.17 -24.83
CA THR A 107 19.19 -1.87 -24.14
C THR A 107 19.45 -1.99 -22.64
N TYR A 108 19.54 -3.22 -22.12
CA TYR A 108 19.71 -3.44 -20.69
C TYR A 108 21.15 -3.18 -20.22
N LYS A 109 21.30 -2.34 -19.18
CA LYS A 109 22.59 -1.86 -18.65
C LYS A 109 23.57 -2.97 -18.29
N TYR A 110 23.10 -4.11 -17.79
CA TYR A 110 23.94 -5.16 -17.23
C TYR A 110 24.13 -6.37 -18.13
N GLY A 111 23.96 -6.21 -19.44
CA GLY A 111 24.27 -7.22 -20.43
C GLY A 111 23.06 -7.90 -21.04
N THR A 112 23.33 -8.79 -22.01
CA THR A 112 22.31 -9.47 -22.80
C THR A 112 22.26 -10.96 -22.49
N GLY A 113 21.07 -11.52 -22.44
CA GLY A 113 20.85 -12.95 -22.30
C GLY A 113 21.46 -13.51 -21.01
N PHE A 114 22.42 -14.42 -21.16
CA PHE A 114 23.09 -15.07 -20.02
C PHE A 114 24.38 -14.36 -19.57
N ASN A 115 24.85 -13.36 -20.32
CA ASN A 115 26.10 -12.65 -20.04
C ASN A 115 25.82 -11.40 -19.17
N MET A 116 25.41 -11.62 -17.92
CA MET A 116 25.22 -10.52 -17.00
C MET A 116 26.56 -9.99 -16.48
N THR A 117 26.78 -8.67 -16.62
CA THR A 117 28.04 -7.99 -16.23
C THR A 117 28.09 -7.61 -14.77
N LYS A 118 26.92 -7.55 -14.09
CA LYS A 118 26.77 -7.28 -12.66
C LYS A 118 25.59 -8.05 -12.07
N TYR A 119 25.63 -8.33 -10.78
CA TYR A 119 24.66 -9.19 -10.08
C TYR A 119 24.63 -10.58 -10.70
N ASN A 120 25.77 -11.22 -10.67
CA ASN A 120 26.00 -12.54 -11.26
C ASN A 120 26.77 -13.45 -10.28
N THR A 121 27.07 -14.66 -10.70
CA THR A 121 27.76 -15.65 -9.84
C THR A 121 29.20 -15.26 -9.46
N LYS A 122 29.82 -14.29 -10.19
CA LYS A 122 31.22 -13.88 -9.93
C LYS A 122 31.29 -12.81 -8.85
N ASP A 123 30.33 -11.85 -8.85
CA ASP A 123 30.32 -10.78 -7.84
C ASP A 123 29.55 -11.17 -6.56
N GLY A 124 28.72 -12.21 -6.64
CA GLY A 124 27.95 -12.71 -5.49
C GLY A 124 26.88 -11.75 -4.97
N LEU A 125 26.59 -10.68 -5.68
CA LEU A 125 25.59 -9.70 -5.29
C LEU A 125 24.19 -10.24 -5.56
N THR A 126 23.37 -10.29 -4.51
CA THR A 126 22.00 -10.82 -4.56
C THR A 126 20.92 -9.76 -4.32
N THR A 127 21.34 -8.54 -4.02
CA THR A 127 20.45 -7.40 -3.77
C THR A 127 21.06 -6.16 -4.41
N LEU A 128 20.21 -5.25 -4.91
CA LEU A 128 20.67 -4.00 -5.52
C LEU A 128 21.51 -3.18 -4.53
N GLU A 129 22.65 -2.71 -5.00
CA GLU A 129 23.42 -1.67 -4.33
C GLU A 129 22.69 -0.32 -4.42
N ALA A 130 22.93 0.59 -3.48
CA ALA A 130 22.28 1.89 -3.45
C ALA A 130 22.50 2.72 -4.72
N SER A 131 23.63 2.55 -5.40
CA SER A 131 23.93 3.20 -6.69
C SER A 131 23.08 2.74 -7.86
N ASP A 132 22.46 1.57 -7.74
CA ASP A 132 21.63 0.93 -8.76
C ASP A 132 20.17 0.81 -8.33
N ASP A 133 19.85 1.38 -7.18
CA ASP A 133 18.48 1.44 -6.64
C ASP A 133 17.79 2.72 -7.13
N ALA A 134 16.77 2.55 -7.99
CA ALA A 134 16.06 3.69 -8.57
C ALA A 134 15.30 4.53 -7.51
N ALA A 135 14.83 3.94 -6.42
CA ALA A 135 14.19 4.70 -5.35
C ALA A 135 15.21 5.56 -4.60
N THR A 136 16.39 5.01 -4.31
CA THR A 136 17.50 5.77 -3.73
C THR A 136 17.95 6.89 -4.66
N ALA A 137 18.08 6.62 -5.96
CA ALA A 137 18.55 7.60 -6.94
C ALA A 137 17.56 8.75 -7.16
N ASN A 138 16.25 8.47 -7.20
CA ASN A 138 15.22 9.47 -7.50
C ASN A 138 14.70 10.20 -6.25
N TRP A 139 14.62 9.53 -5.08
CA TRP A 139 14.05 10.07 -3.85
C TRP A 139 15.07 10.31 -2.75
N GLY A 140 16.32 9.86 -2.92
CA GLY A 140 17.40 9.97 -1.93
C GLY A 140 17.27 8.93 -0.80
N SER A 141 18.43 8.64 -0.17
CA SER A 141 18.45 7.81 1.04
C SER A 141 17.62 8.46 2.17
N PRO A 142 16.84 7.70 2.97
CA PRO A 142 16.83 6.24 3.11
C PRO A 142 15.79 5.51 2.24
N CYS A 143 15.22 6.17 1.22
CA CYS A 143 14.28 5.55 0.31
C CYS A 143 15.00 4.48 -0.54
N ARG A 144 14.38 3.33 -0.72
CA ARG A 144 14.91 2.21 -1.49
C ARG A 144 13.80 1.35 -2.09
N ILE A 145 14.15 0.48 -3.01
CA ILE A 145 13.28 -0.57 -3.52
C ILE A 145 13.07 -1.64 -2.44
N PRO A 146 11.84 -2.15 -2.22
CA PRO A 146 11.59 -3.21 -1.25
C PRO A 146 12.31 -4.51 -1.62
N THR A 147 12.66 -5.31 -0.63
CA THR A 147 13.16 -6.67 -0.84
C THR A 147 12.02 -7.64 -1.15
N TYR A 148 12.37 -8.82 -1.66
CA TYR A 148 11.44 -9.93 -1.84
C TYR A 148 10.72 -10.34 -0.54
N ASP A 149 11.45 -10.36 0.57
CA ASP A 149 10.89 -10.72 1.88
C ASP A 149 9.88 -9.67 2.38
N GLU A 150 10.10 -8.39 2.10
CA GLU A 150 9.15 -7.33 2.43
C GLU A 150 7.85 -7.45 1.62
N PHE A 151 7.91 -7.88 0.36
CA PHE A 151 6.69 -8.22 -0.39
C PHE A 151 6.00 -9.47 0.15
N LYS A 152 6.75 -10.51 0.50
CA LYS A 152 6.15 -11.70 1.16
C LYS A 152 5.44 -11.34 2.46
N GLU A 153 5.99 -10.41 3.23
CA GLU A 153 5.39 -9.95 4.47
C GLU A 153 4.01 -9.31 4.25
N LEU A 154 3.81 -8.55 3.15
CA LEU A 154 2.50 -8.02 2.76
C LEU A 154 1.49 -9.11 2.38
N LEU A 155 1.98 -10.22 1.80
CA LEU A 155 1.13 -11.32 1.33
C LEU A 155 0.72 -12.29 2.44
N LEU A 156 1.36 -12.21 3.63
CA LEU A 156 0.97 -13.07 4.76
C LEU A 156 -0.45 -12.72 5.23
N PRO A 157 -1.37 -13.71 5.25
CA PRO A 157 -2.76 -13.49 5.66
C PRO A 157 -2.92 -12.95 7.09
N ASP A 158 -1.95 -13.22 7.98
CA ASP A 158 -1.95 -12.71 9.34
C ASP A 158 -1.52 -11.23 9.44
N ASN A 159 -0.88 -10.71 8.41
CA ASN A 159 -0.41 -9.34 8.39
C ASN A 159 -1.39 -8.39 7.67
N CYS A 160 -1.85 -8.76 6.49
CA CYS A 160 -2.65 -7.89 5.63
C CYS A 160 -3.83 -8.62 4.99
N THR A 161 -4.82 -7.82 4.59
CA THR A 161 -5.86 -8.22 3.64
C THR A 161 -5.66 -7.49 2.33
N TRP A 162 -6.00 -8.16 1.24
CA TRP A 162 -5.97 -7.60 -0.11
C TRP A 162 -7.38 -7.51 -0.66
N GLU A 163 -7.71 -6.37 -1.25
CA GLU A 163 -9.02 -6.11 -1.85
C GLU A 163 -8.81 -5.50 -3.24
N GLU A 164 -9.29 -6.17 -4.27
CA GLU A 164 -9.33 -5.62 -5.62
C GLU A 164 -10.45 -4.58 -5.73
N LYS A 165 -10.14 -3.43 -6.30
CA LYS A 165 -11.08 -2.34 -6.59
C LYS A 165 -10.95 -1.92 -8.03
N VAL A 166 -12.07 -1.74 -8.68
CA VAL A 166 -12.14 -1.23 -10.05
C VAL A 166 -12.59 0.23 -10.01
N TYR A 167 -11.78 1.11 -10.56
CA TYR A 167 -12.08 2.53 -10.67
C TYR A 167 -12.39 2.91 -12.11
N LYS A 168 -13.49 3.64 -12.31
CA LYS A 168 -13.84 4.24 -13.60
C LYS A 168 -13.07 5.55 -13.76
N ILE A 169 -12.53 5.78 -14.97
CA ILE A 169 -11.79 6.98 -15.26
C ILE A 169 -12.73 8.14 -15.58
N GLY A 170 -12.29 9.34 -15.16
CA GLY A 170 -13.11 10.54 -15.22
C GLY A 170 -13.79 10.85 -13.89
N ASP A 171 -13.59 10.00 -12.87
CA ASP A 171 -13.81 10.38 -11.50
C ASP A 171 -12.56 11.14 -11.04
N ASP A 172 -12.68 12.46 -10.86
CA ASP A 172 -11.57 13.38 -10.59
C ASP A 172 -10.83 13.13 -9.28
N SER A 173 -11.27 12.16 -8.49
CA SER A 173 -10.63 11.76 -7.23
C SER A 173 -9.36 10.93 -7.42
N PHE A 174 -9.09 10.41 -8.63
CA PHE A 174 -7.97 9.49 -8.88
C PHE A 174 -7.30 9.74 -10.24
N GLY A 175 -6.02 10.02 -10.25
CA GLY A 175 -5.15 10.44 -11.35
C GLY A 175 -5.38 9.87 -12.76
N LYS A 176 -4.92 10.64 -13.74
CA LYS A 176 -5.28 10.61 -15.18
C LYS A 176 -4.50 9.62 -16.07
N ARG A 177 -3.97 8.48 -15.64
CA ARG A 177 -3.15 7.67 -16.56
C ARG A 177 -3.55 6.20 -16.63
N TYR A 178 -3.71 5.76 -17.87
CA TYR A 178 -3.82 4.39 -18.39
C TYR A 178 -5.09 3.62 -18.08
N ILE A 179 -5.73 3.24 -19.15
CA ILE A 179 -7.05 2.65 -19.12
C ILE A 179 -7.24 1.73 -20.31
N LYS A 180 -7.63 0.51 -20.07
CA LYS A 180 -8.41 -0.28 -21.02
C LYS A 180 -9.88 -0.05 -20.70
N ASP A 181 -10.64 0.34 -21.71
CA ASP A 181 -12.10 0.53 -21.63
C ASP A 181 -12.61 1.52 -20.56
N GLY A 182 -11.78 2.48 -20.12
CA GLY A 182 -12.19 3.48 -19.14
C GLY A 182 -12.12 3.01 -17.67
N TYR A 183 -11.44 1.92 -17.35
CA TYR A 183 -11.29 1.39 -16.00
C TYR A 183 -9.83 1.05 -15.67
N THR A 184 -9.47 1.13 -14.39
CA THR A 184 -8.21 0.62 -13.85
C THR A 184 -8.48 -0.21 -12.62
N VAL A 185 -7.72 -1.29 -12.45
CA VAL A 185 -7.73 -2.11 -11.24
C VAL A 185 -6.70 -1.56 -10.26
N VAL A 186 -7.08 -1.50 -9.00
CA VAL A 186 -6.22 -1.10 -7.88
C VAL A 186 -6.39 -2.10 -6.75
N TYR A 187 -5.30 -2.58 -6.21
CA TYR A 187 -5.30 -3.46 -5.05
C TYR A 187 -5.09 -2.63 -3.78
N LYS A 188 -6.08 -2.63 -2.88
CA LYS A 188 -5.98 -2.05 -1.55
C LYS A 188 -5.40 -3.10 -0.61
N VAL A 189 -4.29 -2.77 0.02
CA VAL A 189 -3.66 -3.58 1.07
C VAL A 189 -3.95 -2.94 2.42
N THR A 190 -4.61 -3.67 3.31
CA THR A 190 -4.93 -3.18 4.64
C THR A 190 -4.25 -4.03 5.70
N SER A 191 -3.47 -3.39 6.55
CA SER A 191 -2.82 -4.03 7.68
C SER A 191 -3.84 -4.48 8.73
N LYS A 192 -3.71 -5.73 9.18
CA LYS A 192 -4.46 -6.26 10.32
C LYS A 192 -3.88 -5.82 11.68
N LYS A 193 -2.68 -5.21 11.67
CA LYS A 193 -2.01 -4.75 12.90
C LYS A 193 -2.53 -3.40 13.37
N ASN A 194 -2.78 -2.47 12.44
CA ASN A 194 -3.17 -1.10 12.78
C ASN A 194 -4.27 -0.51 11.89
N GLY A 195 -4.79 -1.26 10.90
CA GLY A 195 -5.86 -0.81 10.00
C GLY A 195 -5.41 0.14 8.89
N ASN A 196 -4.15 0.52 8.83
CA ASN A 196 -3.62 1.39 7.77
C ASN A 196 -3.62 0.68 6.41
N SER A 197 -3.76 1.45 5.36
CA SER A 197 -3.85 0.92 4.00
C SER A 197 -2.93 1.64 3.04
N ILE A 198 -2.43 0.90 2.06
CA ILE A 198 -1.78 1.41 0.86
C ILE A 198 -2.48 0.87 -0.39
N TYR A 199 -2.26 1.52 -1.53
CA TYR A 199 -2.89 1.16 -2.79
C TYR A 199 -1.84 0.82 -3.83
N PHE A 200 -1.98 -0.31 -4.51
CA PHE A 200 -1.14 -0.72 -5.63
C PHE A 200 -1.97 -0.74 -6.90
N PRO A 201 -1.82 0.21 -7.83
CA PRO A 201 -2.48 0.13 -9.13
C PRO A 201 -1.95 -1.05 -9.96
N ALA A 202 -2.80 -1.61 -10.82
CA ALA A 202 -2.41 -2.63 -11.80
C ALA A 202 -1.52 -2.00 -12.87
N SER A 203 -0.32 -1.63 -12.45
CA SER A 203 0.67 -0.91 -13.24
C SER A 203 1.52 -1.89 -14.03
N SER A 204 1.24 -2.00 -15.31
CA SER A 204 2.00 -2.79 -16.28
C SER A 204 2.09 -2.05 -17.59
N LYS A 205 3.28 -2.07 -18.22
CA LYS A 205 3.44 -1.51 -19.56
C LYS A 205 2.78 -2.37 -20.64
N THR A 206 2.64 -3.67 -20.40
CA THR A 206 2.07 -4.63 -21.35
C THR A 206 0.57 -4.85 -21.15
N PHE A 207 0.11 -4.86 -19.90
CA PHE A 207 -1.27 -5.10 -19.49
C PHE A 207 -1.77 -3.99 -18.56
N PRO A 208 -1.80 -2.72 -19.03
CA PRO A 208 -2.14 -1.59 -18.17
C PRO A 208 -3.59 -1.71 -17.67
N GLY A 209 -3.76 -1.55 -16.37
CA GLY A 209 -5.08 -1.64 -15.72
C GLY A 209 -5.58 -3.06 -15.44
N GLU A 210 -4.87 -4.10 -15.91
CA GLU A 210 -5.22 -5.51 -15.67
C GLU A 210 -4.25 -6.18 -14.70
N LYS A 211 -2.95 -5.98 -14.90
CA LYS A 211 -1.88 -6.59 -14.09
C LYS A 211 -0.92 -5.54 -13.56
N GLY A 212 -0.31 -5.80 -12.41
CA GLY A 212 0.75 -4.98 -11.85
C GLY A 212 2.04 -5.77 -11.67
N TYR A 213 3.16 -5.18 -12.08
CA TYR A 213 4.50 -5.74 -11.90
C TYR A 213 5.34 -4.79 -11.08
N TYR A 214 5.61 -5.15 -9.83
CA TYR A 214 6.36 -4.31 -8.90
C TYR A 214 7.72 -4.93 -8.58
N MET A 215 8.76 -4.17 -8.86
CA MET A 215 10.15 -4.57 -8.68
C MET A 215 10.50 -4.77 -7.21
N SER A 216 11.18 -5.88 -6.90
CA SER A 216 11.97 -5.99 -5.67
C SER A 216 13.45 -5.71 -5.95
N SER A 217 14.20 -5.40 -4.89
CA SER A 217 15.67 -5.26 -4.98
C SER A 217 16.41 -6.60 -5.02
N SER A 218 15.70 -7.73 -4.93
CA SER A 218 16.29 -9.07 -4.75
C SER A 218 16.41 -9.83 -6.05
N LEU A 219 17.62 -10.36 -6.31
CA LEU A 219 17.94 -11.21 -7.45
C LEU A 219 17.43 -12.65 -7.23
N VAL A 220 17.03 -13.34 -8.30
CA VAL A 220 16.82 -14.79 -8.28
C VAL A 220 18.16 -15.49 -8.48
N GLN A 221 18.70 -16.09 -7.44
CA GLN A 221 20.06 -16.62 -7.45
C GLN A 221 20.25 -17.78 -8.45
N GLU A 222 19.25 -18.64 -8.59
CA GLU A 222 19.25 -19.78 -9.53
C GLU A 222 19.08 -19.34 -10.99
N PHE A 223 18.51 -18.15 -11.20
CA PHE A 223 18.23 -17.59 -12.53
C PHE A 223 18.68 -16.13 -12.59
N ILE A 224 19.98 -15.90 -12.70
CA ILE A 224 20.60 -14.55 -12.64
C ILE A 224 20.05 -13.53 -13.66
N LYS A 225 19.31 -13.97 -14.67
CA LYS A 225 18.59 -13.11 -15.60
C LYS A 225 17.27 -12.56 -15.04
N ASP A 226 16.80 -13.12 -13.93
CA ASP A 226 15.52 -12.78 -13.32
C ASP A 226 15.72 -12.09 -11.97
N ALA A 227 14.79 -11.23 -11.62
CA ALA A 227 14.65 -10.64 -10.28
C ALA A 227 13.26 -10.93 -9.73
N TYR A 228 13.14 -11.00 -8.40
CA TYR A 228 11.86 -11.19 -7.76
C TYR A 228 10.98 -9.95 -7.90
N ILE A 229 9.67 -10.18 -8.05
CA ILE A 229 8.64 -9.16 -8.17
C ILE A 229 7.41 -9.51 -7.32
N LEU A 230 6.63 -8.49 -6.99
CA LEU A 230 5.23 -8.66 -6.63
C LEU A 230 4.40 -8.57 -7.92
N LEU A 231 3.69 -9.63 -8.23
CA LEU A 231 2.72 -9.70 -9.32
C LEU A 231 1.31 -9.47 -8.75
N LEU A 232 0.64 -8.46 -9.29
CA LEU A 232 -0.78 -8.23 -9.07
C LEU A 232 -1.54 -8.82 -10.24
N ASP A 233 -2.22 -9.91 -10.01
CA ASP A 233 -3.04 -10.62 -11.00
C ASP A 233 -4.20 -11.32 -10.30
N TYR A 234 -5.30 -11.54 -11.04
CA TYR A 234 -6.45 -12.30 -10.55
C TYR A 234 -6.10 -13.80 -10.46
N PRO A 235 -6.58 -14.56 -9.43
CA PRO A 235 -7.47 -14.10 -8.35
C PRO A 235 -6.75 -13.42 -7.18
N GLU A 236 -5.44 -13.60 -7.01
CA GLU A 236 -4.72 -13.10 -5.84
C GLU A 236 -3.31 -12.62 -6.21
N PRO A 237 -2.82 -11.54 -5.56
CA PRO A 237 -1.43 -11.12 -5.67
C PRO A 237 -0.46 -12.20 -5.22
N SER A 238 0.69 -12.27 -5.86
CA SER A 238 1.72 -13.27 -5.57
C SER A 238 3.13 -12.73 -5.75
N CYS A 239 4.10 -13.37 -5.14
CA CYS A 239 5.51 -13.15 -5.45
C CYS A 239 5.97 -14.17 -6.49
N THR A 240 6.62 -13.66 -7.54
CA THR A 240 7.20 -14.45 -8.62
C THR A 240 8.52 -13.83 -9.10
N SER A 241 9.01 -14.20 -10.28
CA SER A 241 10.18 -13.59 -10.89
C SER A 241 9.86 -13.04 -12.27
N SER A 242 10.69 -12.13 -12.73
CA SER A 242 10.59 -11.49 -14.03
C SER A 242 11.97 -11.17 -14.57
N LEU A 243 12.10 -11.16 -15.89
CA LEU A 243 13.35 -10.79 -16.54
C LEU A 243 13.77 -9.37 -16.15
N ARG A 244 15.03 -9.19 -15.79
CA ARG A 244 15.59 -7.95 -15.24
C ARG A 244 15.45 -6.73 -16.17
N PHE A 245 15.40 -6.93 -17.47
CA PHE A 245 15.27 -5.84 -18.46
C PHE A 245 13.81 -5.37 -18.66
N TRP A 246 12.81 -6.10 -18.16
CA TRP A 246 11.41 -5.72 -18.35
C TRP A 246 11.03 -4.50 -17.53
N ALA A 247 10.11 -3.71 -18.10
CA ALA A 247 9.55 -2.51 -17.48
C ALA A 247 8.70 -2.86 -16.26
N GLN A 248 9.09 -2.38 -15.09
CA GLN A 248 8.41 -2.63 -13.83
C GLN A 248 8.20 -1.33 -13.06
N SER A 249 7.12 -1.24 -12.32
CA SER A 249 6.88 -0.14 -11.39
C SER A 249 7.64 -0.33 -10.09
N ILE A 250 7.93 0.77 -9.41
CA ILE A 250 8.59 0.76 -8.11
C ILE A 250 7.70 1.44 -7.08
N ARG A 251 7.36 0.71 -6.01
CA ARG A 251 6.80 1.25 -4.79
C ARG A 251 7.92 1.37 -3.76
N PRO A 252 8.44 2.58 -3.50
CA PRO A 252 9.54 2.74 -2.55
C PRO A 252 9.15 2.37 -1.12
N VAL A 253 10.18 1.99 -0.37
CA VAL A 253 10.10 1.77 1.07
C VAL A 253 11.20 2.53 1.79
N ALA A 254 11.02 2.72 3.10
CA ALA A 254 12.05 3.24 3.99
C ALA A 254 11.97 2.53 5.34
N ARG A 255 13.00 2.65 6.17
CA ARG A 255 12.95 2.17 7.55
C ARG A 255 12.60 3.30 8.51
N LYS A 256 11.81 2.99 9.52
CA LYS A 256 11.58 3.89 10.65
C LYS A 256 12.94 4.18 11.32
N LYS A 257 13.28 5.46 11.48
CA LYS A 257 14.43 5.80 12.32
C LYS A 257 14.14 5.30 13.74
N LYS A 258 15.07 4.51 14.27
CA LYS A 258 15.04 4.11 15.68
C LYS A 258 15.25 5.31 16.59
#